data_24252d8fb36d93b33bdaafb7b9cee79e
#
_entry.id   24252d8fb36d93b33bdaafb7b9cee79e
#
_cell.length_a   1.000
_cell.length_b   1.000
_cell.length_c   1.000
_cell.angle_alpha   90.00
_cell.angle_beta   90.00
_cell.angle_gamma   90.00
#
_symmetry.space_group_name_H-M   'P 1'
#
loop_
_entity.id
_entity.type
_entity.pdbx_description
1 polymer ?
#
loop_
_entity_poly.entity_id
_entity_poly.type
_entity_poly.pdbx_seq_one_letter_code
_entity_poly.pdbx_strand_id
1 'polypeptide(L)'
;NGINRPGENKRTAPSSRNSQEIDIYVLTNNGVYLYMPEDQQVKKVRSGDSRKTVIKSDKEMNAPIVLLLVANYDKMKGYETADRDFYAPLDCGYVSQNIYLYCASEHLRTVAMGNIDRVAAAKILGLKNGKVMLAHPVSMD
;
A
#
# COMPACT_ATOMS: atom_id res chain seq x y z
N ASN A 1 3.30 -3.81 -7.39
CA ASN A 1 3.25 -5.18 -6.84
C ASN A 1 2.45 -6.12 -7.75
N GLY A 2 2.78 -6.11 -9.03
CA GLY A 2 2.12 -6.91 -10.05
C GLY A 2 2.54 -8.39 -10.04
N ILE A 3 1.96 -9.17 -10.95
CA ILE A 3 2.30 -10.58 -11.13
C ILE A 3 3.70 -10.70 -11.72
N ASN A 4 4.51 -11.57 -11.14
CA ASN A 4 5.80 -11.99 -11.66
C ASN A 4 5.71 -13.47 -12.03
N ARG A 5 6.13 -13.82 -13.22
CA ARG A 5 6.06 -15.18 -13.76
C ARG A 5 4.66 -15.76 -13.75
N PRO A 6 3.86 -15.53 -14.81
CA PRO A 6 2.50 -16.08 -14.94
C PRO A 6 2.45 -17.59 -14.64
N GLY A 7 1.48 -18.00 -13.85
CA GLY A 7 1.30 -19.39 -13.44
C GLY A 7 2.00 -19.81 -12.14
N GLU A 8 2.93 -19.00 -11.60
CA GLU A 8 3.65 -19.33 -10.37
C GLU A 8 3.09 -18.65 -9.10
N ASN A 9 2.03 -17.88 -9.22
CA ASN A 9 1.48 -17.08 -8.11
C ASN A 9 2.56 -16.27 -7.34
N LYS A 10 3.43 -15.59 -8.09
CA LYS A 10 4.51 -14.74 -7.56
C LYS A 10 4.22 -13.27 -7.86
N ARG A 11 4.73 -12.40 -7.01
CA ARG A 11 4.67 -10.94 -7.21
C ARG A 11 6.03 -10.39 -7.58
N THR A 12 6.06 -9.16 -8.09
CA THR A 12 7.31 -8.42 -8.36
C THR A 12 8.06 -8.07 -7.08
N ALA A 13 7.35 -7.92 -5.96
CA ALA A 13 7.95 -7.84 -4.64
C ALA A 13 7.89 -9.21 -3.94
N PRO A 14 8.98 -9.69 -3.34
CA PRO A 14 8.96 -10.92 -2.55
C PRO A 14 8.17 -10.71 -1.26
N SER A 15 7.74 -11.81 -0.65
CA SER A 15 7.19 -11.80 0.70
C SER A 15 7.56 -13.08 1.44
N SER A 16 7.65 -13.01 2.76
CA SER A 16 7.92 -14.16 3.60
C SER A 16 6.91 -15.27 3.34
N ARG A 17 7.38 -16.49 3.11
CA ARG A 17 6.54 -17.66 2.77
C ARG A 17 5.54 -17.39 1.62
N ASN A 18 5.81 -16.41 0.77
CA ASN A 18 4.91 -15.94 -0.29
C ASN A 18 3.50 -15.54 0.22
N SER A 19 3.42 -14.97 1.42
CA SER A 19 2.15 -14.57 2.06
C SER A 19 1.42 -13.45 1.32
N GLN A 20 2.17 -12.60 0.58
CA GLN A 20 1.62 -11.50 -0.22
C GLN A 20 0.67 -10.60 0.58
N GLU A 21 1.00 -10.37 1.84
CA GLU A 21 0.17 -9.68 2.81
C GLU A 21 0.05 -8.19 2.59
N ILE A 22 0.95 -7.58 1.80
CA ILE A 22 0.93 -6.13 1.58
C ILE A 22 -0.12 -5.78 0.53
N ASP A 23 -1.26 -5.32 1.02
CA ASP A 23 -2.32 -4.73 0.21
C ASP A 23 -1.98 -3.27 -0.12
N ILE A 24 -2.30 -2.85 -1.35
CA ILE A 24 -2.13 -1.48 -1.80
C ILE A 24 -3.51 -0.85 -1.98
N TYR A 25 -3.77 0.21 -1.21
CA TYR A 25 -4.96 1.02 -1.39
C TYR A 25 -4.60 2.30 -2.13
N VAL A 26 -5.44 2.69 -3.07
CA VAL A 26 -5.28 3.90 -3.90
C VAL A 26 -6.30 4.93 -3.44
N LEU A 27 -5.83 6.04 -2.88
CA LEU A 27 -6.66 7.16 -2.46
C LEU A 27 -6.62 8.24 -3.54
N THR A 28 -7.79 8.67 -3.96
CA THR A 28 -7.99 9.75 -4.94
C THR A 28 -9.02 10.76 -4.42
N ASN A 29 -9.26 11.83 -5.19
CA ASN A 29 -10.36 12.77 -4.88
C ASN A 29 -11.76 12.11 -4.93
N ASN A 30 -11.91 10.98 -5.65
CA ASN A 30 -13.19 10.30 -5.86
C ASN A 30 -13.44 9.14 -4.88
N GLY A 31 -12.41 8.68 -4.19
CA GLY A 31 -12.55 7.57 -3.27
C GLY A 31 -11.29 6.81 -2.93
N VAL A 32 -11.50 5.73 -2.22
CA VAL A 32 -10.48 4.75 -1.82
C VAL A 32 -10.74 3.45 -2.56
N TYR A 33 -9.69 2.90 -3.14
CA TYR A 33 -9.74 1.68 -3.96
C TYR A 33 -8.70 0.69 -3.46
N LEU A 34 -9.04 -0.60 -3.50
CA LEU A 34 -8.08 -1.70 -3.27
C LEU A 34 -7.55 -2.18 -4.62
N TYR A 35 -6.24 -2.24 -4.77
CA TYR A 35 -5.59 -2.83 -5.94
C TYR A 35 -5.67 -4.35 -5.89
N MET A 36 -6.18 -4.93 -6.98
CA MET A 36 -6.34 -6.37 -7.20
C MET A 36 -5.27 -6.83 -8.20
N PRO A 37 -4.16 -7.40 -7.74
CA PRO A 37 -3.03 -7.73 -8.63
C PRO A 37 -3.35 -8.78 -9.67
N GLU A 38 -4.22 -9.75 -9.37
CA GLU A 38 -4.61 -10.83 -10.28
C GLU A 38 -5.28 -10.30 -11.54
N ASP A 39 -6.17 -9.34 -11.36
CA ASP A 39 -6.98 -8.76 -12.44
C ASP A 39 -6.37 -7.47 -13.00
N GLN A 40 -5.30 -6.97 -12.36
CA GLN A 40 -4.70 -5.65 -12.64
C GLN A 40 -5.74 -4.51 -12.59
N GLN A 41 -6.67 -4.60 -11.66
CA GLN A 41 -7.79 -3.67 -11.50
C GLN A 41 -7.79 -3.06 -10.10
N VAL A 42 -8.62 -2.06 -9.91
CA VAL A 42 -8.91 -1.48 -8.61
C VAL A 42 -10.38 -1.65 -8.26
N LYS A 43 -10.65 -2.10 -7.04
CA LYS A 43 -12.00 -2.25 -6.50
C LYS A 43 -12.30 -1.09 -5.55
N LYS A 44 -13.39 -0.38 -5.79
CA LYS A 44 -13.81 0.72 -4.91
C LYS A 44 -14.21 0.19 -3.53
N VAL A 45 -13.60 0.76 -2.50
CA VAL A 45 -13.86 0.44 -1.09
C VAL A 45 -14.73 1.50 -0.44
N ARG A 46 -14.48 2.77 -0.76
CA ARG A 46 -15.16 3.92 -0.17
C ARG A 46 -15.23 5.08 -1.15
N SER A 47 -16.31 5.86 -1.07
CA SER A 47 -16.45 7.14 -1.79
C SER A 47 -15.90 8.31 -0.98
N GLY A 48 -15.52 9.39 -1.66
CA GLY A 48 -15.05 10.63 -1.07
C GLY A 48 -13.53 10.69 -0.87
N ASP A 49 -13.02 11.91 -0.84
CA ASP A 49 -11.59 12.18 -0.68
C ASP A 49 -11.13 11.98 0.76
N SER A 50 -10.23 11.06 0.97
CA SER A 50 -9.64 10.74 2.29
C SER A 50 -8.15 11.08 2.38
N ARG A 51 -7.53 11.64 1.32
CA ARG A 51 -6.08 11.89 1.28
C ARG A 51 -5.62 12.81 2.40
N LYS A 52 -6.32 13.93 2.60
CA LYS A 52 -6.02 14.93 3.65
C LYS A 52 -6.23 14.41 5.07
N THR A 53 -7.05 13.39 5.24
CA THR A 53 -7.24 12.75 6.55
C THR A 53 -6.07 11.85 6.91
N VAL A 54 -5.40 11.28 5.92
CA VAL A 54 -4.31 10.32 6.11
C VAL A 54 -2.94 11.00 6.12
N ILE A 55 -2.69 11.91 5.18
CA ILE A 55 -1.42 12.63 5.05
C ILE A 55 -1.38 13.80 6.03
N LYS A 56 -0.33 13.87 6.84
CA LYS A 56 -0.11 14.93 7.83
C LYS A 56 0.82 16.05 7.34
N SER A 57 1.35 15.96 6.13
CA SER A 57 2.25 16.94 5.54
C SER A 57 1.51 17.84 4.57
N ASP A 58 1.55 19.13 4.80
CA ASP A 58 0.93 20.14 3.93
C ASP A 58 1.47 20.11 2.49
N LYS A 59 2.74 19.76 2.34
CA LYS A 59 3.42 19.72 1.05
C LYS A 59 2.89 18.60 0.15
N GLU A 60 2.70 17.40 0.71
CA GLU A 60 2.27 16.20 -0.02
C GLU A 60 0.76 16.00 -0.01
N MET A 61 0.03 16.81 0.73
CA MET A 61 -1.43 16.73 0.89
C MET A 61 -2.20 16.95 -0.42
N ASN A 62 -1.60 17.62 -1.39
CA ASN A 62 -2.20 17.92 -2.69
C ASN A 62 -1.85 16.91 -3.78
N ALA A 63 -1.12 15.84 -3.48
CA ALA A 63 -0.84 14.79 -4.45
C ALA A 63 -2.16 14.20 -5.02
N PRO A 64 -2.29 14.07 -6.36
CA PRO A 64 -3.50 13.55 -6.98
C PRO A 64 -3.82 12.11 -6.54
N ILE A 65 -2.80 11.33 -6.24
CA ILE A 65 -2.91 9.94 -5.78
C ILE A 65 -2.07 9.76 -4.52
N VAL A 66 -2.61 9.00 -3.57
CA VAL A 66 -1.87 8.49 -2.41
C VAL A 66 -2.00 6.98 -2.39
N LEU A 67 -0.90 6.27 -2.44
CA LEU A 67 -0.87 4.82 -2.26
C LEU A 67 -0.65 4.53 -0.76
N LEU A 68 -1.54 3.74 -0.14
CA LEU A 68 -1.35 3.24 1.21
C LEU A 68 -0.91 1.78 1.15
N LEU A 69 0.19 1.47 1.80
CA LEU A 69 0.68 0.10 1.98
C LEU A 69 0.19 -0.41 3.33
N VAL A 70 -0.54 -1.52 3.29
CA VAL A 70 -1.22 -2.09 4.46
C VAL A 70 -0.86 -3.56 4.58
N ALA A 71 -0.32 -3.96 5.72
CA ALA A 71 -0.13 -5.36 6.04
C ALA A 71 -1.48 -5.96 6.48
N ASN A 72 -1.98 -6.89 5.70
CA ASN A 72 -3.19 -7.67 5.98
C ASN A 72 -2.79 -8.97 6.68
N TYR A 73 -2.95 -9.01 7.99
CA TYR A 73 -2.50 -10.14 8.79
C TYR A 73 -3.34 -11.41 8.62
N ASP A 74 -4.52 -11.31 8.01
CA ASP A 74 -5.31 -12.49 7.63
C ASP A 74 -4.60 -13.35 6.57
N LYS A 75 -3.66 -12.77 5.83
CA LYS A 75 -2.79 -13.47 4.86
C LYS A 75 -1.55 -14.10 5.50
N MET A 76 -1.24 -13.77 6.75
CA MET A 76 -0.10 -14.28 7.50
C MET A 76 -0.52 -15.35 8.51
N LYS A 77 -1.37 -16.28 8.10
CA LYS A 77 -1.84 -17.39 8.96
C LYS A 77 -0.67 -18.30 9.36
N GLY A 78 -0.62 -18.67 10.64
CA GLY A 78 0.45 -19.51 11.17
C GLY A 78 1.77 -18.81 11.46
N TYR A 79 1.81 -17.47 11.36
CA TYR A 79 2.94 -16.70 11.86
C TYR A 79 2.78 -16.41 13.35
N GLU A 80 3.86 -16.56 14.11
CA GLU A 80 3.95 -15.98 15.44
C GLU A 80 3.95 -14.44 15.34
N THR A 81 3.51 -13.77 16.41
CA THR A 81 3.43 -12.30 16.42
C THR A 81 4.79 -11.66 16.14
N ALA A 82 5.87 -12.17 16.74
CA ALA A 82 7.22 -11.64 16.52
C ALA A 82 7.68 -11.78 15.06
N ASP A 83 7.40 -12.92 14.43
CA ASP A 83 7.74 -13.13 13.01
C ASP A 83 6.95 -12.20 12.11
N ARG A 84 5.66 -12.05 12.37
CA ARG A 84 4.80 -11.13 11.62
C ARG A 84 5.28 -9.69 11.73
N ASP A 85 5.63 -9.25 12.95
CA ASP A 85 6.10 -7.89 13.21
C ASP A 85 7.50 -7.63 12.62
N PHE A 86 8.26 -8.68 12.34
CA PHE A 86 9.55 -8.61 11.65
C PHE A 86 9.38 -8.61 10.13
N TYR A 87 8.65 -9.58 9.57
CA TYR A 87 8.57 -9.77 8.11
C TYR A 87 7.67 -8.77 7.40
N ALA A 88 6.52 -8.40 7.96
CA ALA A 88 5.60 -7.49 7.27
C ALA A 88 6.22 -6.09 6.97
N PRO A 89 7.00 -5.45 7.86
CA PRO A 89 7.73 -4.25 7.51
C PRO A 89 8.78 -4.43 6.42
N LEU A 90 9.51 -5.56 6.40
CA LEU A 90 10.48 -5.87 5.35
C LEU A 90 9.79 -6.02 4.00
N ASP A 91 8.73 -6.81 3.94
CA ASP A 91 7.96 -7.07 2.73
C ASP A 91 7.31 -5.78 2.21
N CYS A 92 6.85 -4.91 3.11
CA CYS A 92 6.38 -3.56 2.77
C CYS A 92 7.49 -2.71 2.13
N GLY A 93 8.72 -2.80 2.63
CA GLY A 93 9.88 -2.10 2.05
C GLY A 93 10.16 -2.51 0.62
N TYR A 94 10.04 -3.81 0.27
CA TYR A 94 10.18 -4.28 -1.10
C TYR A 94 9.11 -3.71 -2.03
N VAL A 95 7.85 -3.66 -1.58
CA VAL A 95 6.76 -3.04 -2.34
C VAL A 95 7.01 -1.54 -2.53
N SER A 96 7.40 -0.86 -1.46
CA SER A 96 7.73 0.58 -1.46
C SER A 96 8.84 0.89 -2.47
N GLN A 97 9.91 0.09 -2.52
CA GLN A 97 11.00 0.26 -3.48
C GLN A 97 10.52 0.10 -4.93
N ASN A 98 9.63 -0.86 -5.21
CA ASN A 98 9.07 -1.02 -6.54
C ASN A 98 8.24 0.20 -6.97
N ILE A 99 7.55 0.86 -6.04
CA ILE A 99 6.84 2.12 -6.32
C ILE A 99 7.84 3.21 -6.72
N TYR A 100 8.97 3.36 -6.00
CA TYR A 100 10.01 4.32 -6.37
C TYR A 100 10.56 4.05 -7.77
N LEU A 101 10.89 2.79 -8.08
CA LEU A 101 11.44 2.42 -9.38
C LEU A 101 10.45 2.70 -10.52
N TYR A 102 9.18 2.38 -10.31
CA TYR A 102 8.13 2.67 -11.28
C TYR A 102 7.95 4.19 -11.47
N CYS A 103 7.85 4.95 -10.39
CA CYS A 103 7.71 6.39 -10.48
C CYS A 103 8.90 7.03 -11.20
N ALA A 104 10.13 6.56 -10.94
CA ALA A 104 11.32 7.04 -11.64
C ALA A 104 11.27 6.74 -13.14
N SER A 105 10.79 5.55 -13.55
CA SER A 105 10.68 5.20 -14.97
C SER A 105 9.60 5.99 -15.72
N GLU A 106 8.58 6.45 -15.02
CA GLU A 106 7.43 7.19 -15.59
C GLU A 106 7.53 8.72 -15.36
N HIS A 107 8.68 9.22 -14.92
CA HIS A 107 8.86 10.64 -14.59
C HIS A 107 7.84 11.17 -13.58
N LEU A 108 7.51 10.35 -12.57
CA LEU A 108 6.62 10.69 -11.48
C LEU A 108 7.43 10.95 -10.20
N ARG A 109 6.89 11.77 -9.32
CA ARG A 109 7.43 12.02 -7.98
C ARG A 109 6.71 11.18 -6.96
N THR A 110 7.47 10.63 -6.03
CA THR A 110 6.94 9.98 -4.84
C THR A 110 7.93 10.05 -3.68
N VAL A 111 7.41 9.89 -2.48
CA VAL A 111 8.20 9.73 -1.26
C VAL A 111 7.50 8.75 -0.31
N ALA A 112 8.27 7.85 0.29
CA ALA A 112 7.74 6.96 1.33
C ALA A 112 7.53 7.75 2.62
N MET A 113 6.29 7.82 3.10
CA MET A 113 5.91 8.58 4.28
C MET A 113 5.50 7.65 5.43
N GLY A 114 6.20 7.80 6.56
CA GLY A 114 5.81 7.21 7.84
C GLY A 114 4.98 8.16 8.71
N ASN A 115 5.03 9.48 8.46
CA ASN A 115 4.26 10.48 9.19
C ASN A 115 2.84 10.60 8.64
N ILE A 116 2.02 9.61 8.94
CA ILE A 116 0.62 9.51 8.50
C ILE A 116 -0.30 9.23 9.69
N ASP A 117 -1.58 9.54 9.54
CA ASP A 117 -2.58 9.18 10.54
C ASP A 117 -3.02 7.72 10.36
N ARG A 118 -2.30 6.81 11.00
CA ARG A 118 -2.59 5.36 10.91
C ARG A 118 -3.94 4.98 11.49
N VAL A 119 -4.37 5.67 12.54
CA VAL A 119 -5.66 5.40 13.20
C VAL A 119 -6.80 5.80 12.27
N ALA A 120 -6.74 7.01 11.71
CA ALA A 120 -7.73 7.48 10.76
C ALA A 120 -7.72 6.62 9.48
N ALA A 121 -6.55 6.26 8.96
CA ALA A 121 -6.43 5.38 7.80
C ALA A 121 -7.06 4.01 8.05
N ALA A 122 -6.74 3.35 9.15
CA ALA A 122 -7.32 2.05 9.52
C ALA A 122 -8.84 2.11 9.61
N LYS A 123 -9.38 3.19 10.19
CA LYS A 123 -10.83 3.43 10.28
C LYS A 123 -11.48 3.62 8.90
N ILE A 124 -10.85 4.42 8.03
CA ILE A 124 -11.31 4.64 6.64
C ILE A 124 -11.38 3.32 5.87
N LEU A 125 -10.38 2.46 6.03
CA LEU A 125 -10.29 1.16 5.36
C LEU A 125 -11.17 0.08 5.99
N GLY A 126 -11.72 0.29 7.19
CA GLY A 126 -12.38 -0.76 7.96
C GLY A 126 -11.44 -1.91 8.34
N LEU A 127 -10.15 -1.61 8.55
CA LEU A 127 -9.12 -2.58 8.82
C LEU A 127 -9.34 -3.24 10.20
N LYS A 128 -9.52 -4.56 10.21
CA LYS A 128 -9.77 -5.33 11.45
C LYS A 128 -8.53 -6.04 11.97
N ASN A 129 -7.75 -6.64 11.08
CA ASN A 129 -6.57 -7.43 11.43
C ASN A 129 -5.42 -7.08 10.50
N GLY A 130 -4.66 -6.07 10.86
CA GLY A 130 -3.57 -5.57 10.03
C GLY A 130 -2.99 -4.27 10.53
N LYS A 131 -2.07 -3.73 9.75
CA LYS A 131 -1.35 -2.50 10.10
C LYS A 131 -1.13 -1.63 8.88
N VAL A 132 -1.50 -0.36 8.97
CA VAL A 132 -1.12 0.64 7.96
C VAL A 132 0.36 0.94 8.14
N MET A 133 1.15 0.70 7.10
CA MET A 133 2.61 0.79 7.14
C MET A 133 3.11 2.14 6.66
N LEU A 134 2.98 2.41 5.38
CA LEU A 134 3.52 3.58 4.70
C LEU A 134 2.47 4.19 3.76
N ALA A 135 2.65 5.45 3.44
CA ALA A 135 1.98 6.10 2.32
C ALA A 135 3.00 6.56 1.28
N HIS A 136 2.58 6.55 0.02
CA HIS A 136 3.30 7.12 -1.11
C HIS A 136 2.38 8.12 -1.81
N PRO A 137 2.47 9.43 -1.55
CA PRO A 137 1.90 10.43 -2.43
C PRO A 137 2.61 10.37 -3.78
N VAL A 138 1.83 10.40 -4.86
CA VAL A 138 2.33 10.33 -6.23
C VAL A 138 1.80 11.54 -7.01
N SER A 139 2.71 12.26 -7.67
CA SER A 139 2.39 13.41 -8.51
C SER A 139 3.24 13.41 -9.79
N MET A 140 2.83 14.20 -10.76
CA MET A 140 3.69 14.50 -11.91
C MET A 140 4.85 15.41 -11.49
N ASP A 141 5.91 15.36 -12.26
CA ASP A 141 7.07 16.24 -12.12
C ASP A 141 6.73 17.69 -12.43
#